data_436a169a0b774fc8f3abbb43a843ab1d
#
_entry.id   436a169a0b774fc8f3abbb43a843ab1d
#
_cell.length_a   1.000
_cell.length_b   1.000
_cell.length_c   1.000
_cell.angle_alpha   90.00
_cell.angle_beta   90.00
_cell.angle_gamma   90.00
#
_symmetry.space_group_name_H-M   'P 1'
#
loop_
_entity.id
_entity.type
_entity.pdbx_description
1 polymer ?
#
loop_
_entity_poly.entity_id
_entity_poly.type
_entity_poly.pdbx_seq_one_letter_code
_entity_poly.pdbx_strand_id
1 'polypeptide(L)'
;KADVYTVFLGTNDWWGGRPLGTFADYENNGGYQTFYGSFRIIIDKLRRLNPDAKIILMTPMQRVDFVYIANMKNNAYGSYKEKKGQMLGQFAEAINAIGKHEKLKVIDLYNTKRLSVKKLVKYKRLKDPQTGVYKNYAYPDFIDVPFNPETDEYPYPVESIAMTYDGLHPSDEGYEVITEKLVKILKKL
;
A
#
# COMPACT_ATOMS: atom_id res chain seq x y z
N LYS A 1 24.29 10.96 3.43
CA LYS A 1 24.42 10.74 2.00
C LYS A 1 24.42 9.22 1.79
N ALA A 2 23.41 8.69 1.09
CA ALA A 2 23.28 7.25 0.83
C ALA A 2 23.64 6.94 -0.64
N ASP A 3 24.09 5.71 -0.90
CA ASP A 3 24.38 5.22 -2.25
C ASP A 3 23.14 4.65 -2.94
N VAL A 4 22.15 4.22 -2.13
CA VAL A 4 20.87 3.72 -2.61
C VAL A 4 19.74 4.34 -1.78
N TYR A 5 18.72 4.86 -2.45
CA TYR A 5 17.47 5.31 -1.86
C TYR A 5 16.32 4.41 -2.29
N THR A 6 15.54 3.91 -1.34
CA THR A 6 14.28 3.24 -1.61
C THR A 6 13.12 4.17 -1.25
N VAL A 7 12.16 4.33 -2.15
CA VAL A 7 10.98 5.19 -1.94
C VAL A 7 9.74 4.31 -1.97
N PHE A 8 9.12 4.12 -0.81
CA PHE A 8 7.92 3.29 -0.63
C PHE A 8 6.80 4.15 -0.03
N LEU A 9 6.01 4.78 -0.88
CA LEU A 9 4.97 5.76 -0.54
C LEU A 9 3.72 5.53 -1.39
N GLY A 10 2.61 6.22 -1.04
CA GLY A 10 1.38 6.27 -1.83
C GLY A 10 0.13 5.77 -1.09
N THR A 11 0.26 4.82 -0.18
CA THR A 11 -0.89 4.30 0.60
C THR A 11 -1.56 5.39 1.43
N ASN A 12 -0.76 6.18 2.16
CA ASN A 12 -1.27 7.26 3.00
C ASN A 12 -1.74 8.47 2.18
N ASP A 13 -1.13 8.72 1.02
CA ASP A 13 -1.59 9.76 0.10
C ASP A 13 -2.99 9.43 -0.41
N TRP A 14 -3.20 8.19 -0.88
CA TRP A 14 -4.52 7.71 -1.28
C TRP A 14 -5.53 7.79 -0.13
N TRP A 15 -5.17 7.26 1.06
CA TRP A 15 -6.08 7.24 2.21
C TRP A 15 -6.43 8.64 2.70
N GLY A 16 -5.48 9.55 2.73
CA GLY A 16 -5.68 10.98 3.03
C GLY A 16 -6.47 11.73 1.95
N GLY A 17 -6.68 11.10 0.78
CA GLY A 17 -7.41 11.68 -0.34
C GLY A 17 -6.64 12.81 -1.01
N ARG A 18 -5.31 12.69 -1.06
CA ARG A 18 -4.45 13.58 -1.87
C ARG A 18 -4.83 13.40 -3.34
N PRO A 19 -5.02 14.50 -4.09
CA PRO A 19 -5.23 14.39 -5.53
C PRO A 19 -4.07 13.67 -6.21
N LEU A 20 -4.38 12.68 -7.05
CA LEU A 20 -3.37 11.98 -7.85
C LEU A 20 -2.64 12.96 -8.77
N GLY A 21 -3.41 13.87 -9.39
CA GLY A 21 -2.93 14.74 -10.45
C GLY A 21 -2.76 14.00 -11.77
N THR A 22 -1.99 14.58 -12.66
CA THR A 22 -1.66 14.04 -13.96
C THR A 22 -0.15 13.94 -14.16
N PHE A 23 0.29 13.22 -15.16
CA PHE A 23 1.72 13.13 -15.47
C PHE A 23 2.34 14.50 -15.84
N ALA A 24 1.54 15.44 -16.37
CA ALA A 24 1.96 16.81 -16.61
C ALA A 24 2.38 17.54 -15.31
N ASP A 25 1.76 17.24 -14.16
CA ASP A 25 2.20 17.81 -12.86
C ASP A 25 3.62 17.33 -12.49
N TYR A 26 3.98 16.11 -12.89
CA TYR A 26 5.33 15.59 -12.73
C TYR A 26 6.32 16.32 -13.66
N GLU A 27 6.02 16.38 -14.95
CA GLU A 27 6.89 16.97 -15.98
C GLU A 27 7.13 18.48 -15.77
N ASN A 28 6.07 19.21 -15.44
CA ASN A 28 6.10 20.67 -15.28
C ASN A 28 6.47 21.14 -13.88
N ASN A 29 6.89 20.23 -12.99
CA ASN A 29 7.19 20.55 -11.59
C ASN A 29 6.01 21.23 -10.86
N GLY A 30 4.81 20.64 -10.98
CA GLY A 30 3.53 21.17 -10.49
C GLY A 30 3.41 21.31 -8.96
N GLY A 31 4.53 21.12 -8.23
CA GLY A 31 4.59 21.31 -6.78
C GLY A 31 3.97 20.15 -5.99
N TYR A 32 3.78 20.36 -4.69
CA TYR A 32 3.35 19.30 -3.75
C TYR A 32 1.82 19.10 -3.68
N GLN A 33 1.04 19.80 -4.49
CA GLN A 33 -0.44 19.75 -4.43
C GLN A 33 -1.00 18.39 -4.89
N THR A 34 -0.30 17.73 -5.79
CA THR A 34 -0.67 16.41 -6.30
C THR A 34 0.38 15.35 -5.95
N PHE A 35 -0.02 14.09 -6.04
CA PHE A 35 0.91 12.96 -5.85
C PHE A 35 2.03 12.96 -6.90
N TYR A 36 1.69 13.17 -8.17
CA TYR A 36 2.68 13.28 -9.24
C TYR A 36 3.69 14.41 -9.01
N GLY A 37 3.23 15.61 -8.67
CA GLY A 37 4.12 16.75 -8.38
C GLY A 37 4.98 16.51 -7.15
N SER A 38 4.44 15.85 -6.10
CA SER A 38 5.20 15.49 -4.90
C SER A 38 6.34 14.52 -5.22
N PHE A 39 6.10 13.52 -6.08
CA PHE A 39 7.15 12.58 -6.51
C PHE A 39 8.27 13.26 -7.31
N ARG A 40 7.94 14.26 -8.14
CA ARG A 40 8.96 15.10 -8.80
C ARG A 40 9.89 15.73 -7.78
N ILE A 41 9.33 16.38 -6.77
CA ILE A 41 10.09 17.03 -5.71
C ILE A 41 10.98 16.04 -4.95
N ILE A 42 10.44 14.84 -4.65
CA ILE A 42 11.21 13.79 -3.95
C ILE A 42 12.43 13.37 -4.79
N ILE A 43 12.23 13.02 -6.05
CA ILE A 43 13.29 12.52 -6.93
C ILE A 43 14.35 13.61 -7.13
N ASP A 44 13.95 14.86 -7.38
CA ASP A 44 14.88 15.98 -7.55
C ASP A 44 15.70 16.23 -6.28
N LYS A 45 15.09 16.12 -5.09
CA LYS A 45 15.81 16.24 -3.82
C LYS A 45 16.81 15.11 -3.61
N LEU A 46 16.43 13.86 -3.89
CA LEU A 46 17.33 12.71 -3.77
C LEU A 46 18.55 12.83 -4.69
N ARG A 47 18.33 13.25 -5.94
CA ARG A 47 19.40 13.50 -6.91
C ARG A 47 20.35 14.65 -6.48
N ARG A 48 19.81 15.70 -5.87
CA ARG A 48 20.64 16.78 -5.32
C ARG A 48 21.45 16.35 -4.11
N LEU A 49 20.95 15.45 -3.28
CA LEU A 49 21.67 14.90 -2.14
C LEU A 49 22.86 14.02 -2.59
N ASN A 50 22.63 13.18 -3.58
CA ASN A 50 23.67 12.34 -4.18
C ASN A 50 23.33 12.04 -5.65
N PRO A 51 23.96 12.73 -6.62
CA PRO A 51 23.69 12.51 -8.05
C PRO A 51 23.99 11.08 -8.52
N ASP A 52 24.93 10.40 -7.87
CA ASP A 52 25.37 9.05 -8.24
C ASP A 52 24.52 7.95 -7.58
N ALA A 53 23.67 8.30 -6.62
CA ALA A 53 22.85 7.35 -5.91
C ALA A 53 21.84 6.65 -6.82
N LYS A 54 21.63 5.38 -6.55
CA LYS A 54 20.55 4.61 -7.18
C LYS A 54 19.24 4.85 -6.45
N ILE A 55 18.20 5.19 -7.19
CA ILE A 55 16.85 5.35 -6.64
C ILE A 55 16.02 4.14 -7.08
N ILE A 56 15.37 3.48 -6.12
CA ILE A 56 14.46 2.37 -6.33
C ILE A 56 13.08 2.83 -5.85
N LEU A 57 12.11 2.86 -6.75
CA LEU A 57 10.72 3.15 -6.39
C LEU A 57 10.00 1.85 -6.04
N MET A 58 9.06 1.93 -5.11
CA MET A 58 8.20 0.81 -4.73
C MET A 58 6.75 1.28 -4.76
N THR A 59 5.90 0.53 -5.48
CA THR A 59 4.46 0.84 -5.48
C THR A 59 3.86 0.48 -4.11
N PRO A 60 2.75 1.12 -3.69
CA PRO A 60 1.99 0.62 -2.56
C PRO A 60 1.59 -0.84 -2.77
N MET A 61 1.39 -1.59 -1.70
CA MET A 61 0.75 -2.90 -1.73
C MET A 61 -0.76 -2.74 -1.85
N GLN A 62 -1.45 -3.77 -2.33
CA GLN A 62 -2.87 -3.91 -2.05
C GLN A 62 -3.10 -4.01 -0.54
N ARG A 63 -4.30 -3.71 -0.07
CA ARG A 63 -4.66 -3.87 1.34
C ARG A 63 -6.12 -4.33 1.46
N VAL A 64 -6.41 -5.09 2.50
CA VAL A 64 -7.76 -5.30 2.99
C VAL A 64 -8.11 -4.21 4.01
N ASP A 65 -9.26 -4.32 4.70
CA ASP A 65 -9.56 -3.34 5.72
C ASP A 65 -8.50 -3.37 6.82
N PHE A 66 -8.00 -2.21 7.16
CA PHE A 66 -7.04 -2.03 8.25
C PHE A 66 -7.77 -1.81 9.57
N VAL A 67 -7.33 -2.46 10.64
CA VAL A 67 -7.80 -2.19 12.00
C VAL A 67 -6.60 -2.22 12.95
N TYR A 68 -6.33 -1.08 13.62
CA TYR A 68 -5.24 -1.01 14.59
C TYR A 68 -5.62 -1.67 15.91
N ILE A 69 -4.85 -2.68 16.33
CA ILE A 69 -5.16 -3.51 17.50
C ILE A 69 -5.25 -2.71 18.80
N ALA A 70 -4.38 -1.72 18.99
CA ALA A 70 -4.39 -0.91 20.23
C ALA A 70 -5.48 0.16 20.26
N ASN A 71 -6.10 0.46 19.12
CA ASN A 71 -7.23 1.39 19.00
C ASN A 71 -8.03 1.06 17.74
N MET A 72 -9.04 0.22 17.87
CA MET A 72 -9.84 -0.26 16.73
C MET A 72 -10.64 0.85 16.02
N LYS A 73 -10.83 2.04 16.66
CA LYS A 73 -11.38 3.22 15.98
C LYS A 73 -10.44 3.75 14.88
N ASN A 74 -9.14 3.48 15.00
CA ASN A 74 -8.19 3.71 13.92
C ASN A 74 -8.27 2.56 12.91
N ASN A 75 -9.21 2.69 11.99
CA ASN A 75 -9.47 1.70 10.94
C ASN A 75 -9.70 2.37 9.59
N ALA A 76 -9.57 1.57 8.54
CA ALA A 76 -9.71 2.03 7.16
C ALA A 76 -10.13 0.87 6.26
N TYR A 77 -10.95 1.12 5.25
CA TYR A 77 -11.33 0.08 4.29
C TYR A 77 -10.20 -0.29 3.32
N GLY A 78 -10.37 -1.43 2.64
CA GLY A 78 -9.38 -1.98 1.72
C GLY A 78 -9.28 -1.24 0.38
N SER A 79 -8.24 -1.60 -0.38
CA SER A 79 -7.94 -1.02 -1.70
C SER A 79 -8.92 -1.41 -2.81
N TYR A 80 -9.91 -2.23 -2.50
CA TYR A 80 -11.03 -2.60 -3.38
C TYR A 80 -12.17 -1.56 -3.37
N LYS A 81 -12.03 -0.47 -2.59
CA LYS A 81 -12.95 0.67 -2.57
C LYS A 81 -12.24 1.95 -2.96
N GLU A 82 -12.98 2.85 -3.57
CA GLU A 82 -12.48 4.19 -3.88
C GLU A 82 -12.36 5.06 -2.64
N LYS A 83 -11.39 5.95 -2.65
CA LYS A 83 -11.26 7.06 -1.69
C LYS A 83 -11.28 8.38 -2.46
N LYS A 84 -12.32 9.19 -2.23
CA LYS A 84 -12.50 10.46 -2.94
C LYS A 84 -12.41 10.33 -4.48
N GLY A 85 -13.04 9.31 -5.03
CA GLY A 85 -13.05 9.03 -6.47
C GLY A 85 -11.75 8.46 -7.03
N GLN A 86 -10.83 7.99 -6.19
CA GLN A 86 -9.54 7.46 -6.60
C GLN A 86 -9.31 6.05 -6.03
N MET A 87 -8.77 5.15 -6.84
CA MET A 87 -8.34 3.82 -6.42
C MET A 87 -6.84 3.81 -6.07
N LEU A 88 -6.44 3.01 -5.09
CA LEU A 88 -5.02 2.84 -4.73
C LEU A 88 -4.17 2.36 -5.92
N GLY A 89 -4.76 1.57 -6.83
CA GLY A 89 -4.09 1.11 -8.05
C GLY A 89 -3.59 2.24 -8.93
N GLN A 90 -4.31 3.36 -9.02
CA GLN A 90 -3.89 4.52 -9.80
C GLN A 90 -2.59 5.16 -9.26
N PHE A 91 -2.39 5.13 -7.94
CA PHE A 91 -1.12 5.57 -7.30
C PHE A 91 0.03 4.61 -7.62
N ALA A 92 -0.24 3.31 -7.70
CA ALA A 92 0.75 2.33 -8.15
C ALA A 92 1.13 2.53 -9.62
N GLU A 93 0.15 2.77 -10.49
CA GLU A 93 0.36 3.08 -11.91
C GLU A 93 1.17 4.37 -12.10
N ALA A 94 0.91 5.41 -11.29
CA ALA A 94 1.68 6.65 -11.31
C ALA A 94 3.17 6.40 -10.99
N ILE A 95 3.47 5.60 -9.97
CA ILE A 95 4.86 5.25 -9.63
C ILE A 95 5.52 4.46 -10.76
N ASN A 96 4.80 3.53 -11.39
CA ASN A 96 5.30 2.78 -12.55
C ASN A 96 5.60 3.72 -13.74
N ALA A 97 4.70 4.67 -14.02
CA ALA A 97 4.89 5.65 -15.08
C ALA A 97 6.11 6.56 -14.82
N ILE A 98 6.24 7.08 -13.60
CA ILE A 98 7.40 7.88 -13.17
C ILE A 98 8.70 7.07 -13.31
N GLY A 99 8.72 5.84 -12.80
CA GLY A 99 9.90 4.98 -12.88
C GLY A 99 10.32 4.71 -14.32
N LYS A 100 9.36 4.49 -15.22
CA LYS A 100 9.63 4.32 -16.66
C LYS A 100 10.22 5.59 -17.29
N HIS A 101 9.62 6.75 -17.01
CA HIS A 101 10.10 8.04 -17.53
C HIS A 101 11.53 8.35 -17.06
N GLU A 102 11.78 8.18 -15.77
CA GLU A 102 13.07 8.47 -15.12
C GLU A 102 14.12 7.37 -15.31
N LYS A 103 13.75 6.24 -15.97
CA LYS A 103 14.58 5.03 -16.13
C LYS A 103 15.06 4.46 -14.80
N LEU A 104 14.23 4.60 -13.76
CA LEU A 104 14.48 4.07 -12.42
C LEU A 104 13.99 2.61 -12.30
N LYS A 105 14.57 1.87 -11.37
CA LYS A 105 14.05 0.55 -11.00
C LYS A 105 12.77 0.70 -10.19
N VAL A 106 11.73 -0.07 -10.52
CA VAL A 106 10.47 -0.12 -9.77
C VAL A 106 10.22 -1.52 -9.27
N ILE A 107 9.88 -1.64 -7.98
CA ILE A 107 9.33 -2.86 -7.39
C ILE A 107 7.81 -2.70 -7.39
N ASP A 108 7.14 -3.34 -8.33
CA ASP A 108 5.67 -3.33 -8.40
C ASP A 108 5.09 -4.34 -7.39
N LEU A 109 4.82 -3.84 -6.18
CA LEU A 109 4.20 -4.63 -5.12
C LEU A 109 2.69 -4.77 -5.34
N TYR A 110 2.04 -3.75 -5.91
CA TYR A 110 0.60 -3.74 -6.15
C TYR A 110 0.15 -4.91 -7.03
N ASN A 111 0.90 -5.18 -8.11
CA ASN A 111 0.61 -6.26 -9.05
C ASN A 111 1.31 -7.58 -8.68
N THR A 112 1.91 -7.67 -7.50
CA THR A 112 2.55 -8.90 -7.03
C THR A 112 1.50 -9.91 -6.56
N LYS A 113 1.39 -11.07 -7.22
CA LYS A 113 0.37 -12.10 -6.96
C LYS A 113 0.31 -12.56 -5.49
N ARG A 114 1.47 -12.69 -4.82
CA ARG A 114 1.55 -13.06 -3.40
C ARG A 114 0.99 -11.97 -2.47
N LEU A 115 0.94 -10.71 -2.92
CA LEU A 115 0.44 -9.55 -2.16
C LEU A 115 -0.94 -9.06 -2.66
N SER A 116 -1.68 -9.92 -3.37
CA SER A 116 -3.05 -9.59 -3.79
C SER A 116 -4.03 -9.68 -2.62
N VAL A 117 -5.11 -8.89 -2.64
CA VAL A 117 -6.11 -8.80 -1.55
C VAL A 117 -6.54 -10.14 -0.97
N LYS A 118 -6.72 -11.17 -1.81
CA LYS A 118 -7.11 -12.52 -1.38
C LYS A 118 -6.01 -13.31 -0.67
N LYS A 119 -4.78 -12.79 -0.61
CA LYS A 119 -3.62 -13.41 0.04
C LYS A 119 -3.13 -12.65 1.26
N LEU A 120 -3.64 -11.43 1.49
CA LEU A 120 -3.17 -10.57 2.56
C LEU A 120 -3.52 -11.10 3.95
N VAL A 121 -4.71 -11.68 4.08
CA VAL A 121 -5.17 -12.37 5.29
C VAL A 121 -5.89 -13.65 4.89
N LYS A 122 -5.93 -14.64 5.76
CA LYS A 122 -6.68 -15.89 5.48
C LYS A 122 -8.17 -15.65 5.59
N TYR A 123 -8.61 -14.86 6.59
CA TYR A 123 -10.00 -14.48 6.83
C TYR A 123 -10.05 -13.25 7.76
N LYS A 124 -11.23 -12.64 7.87
CA LYS A 124 -11.61 -11.73 8.95
C LYS A 124 -12.62 -12.43 9.84
N ARG A 125 -12.45 -12.33 11.16
CA ARG A 125 -13.43 -12.79 12.13
C ARG A 125 -14.39 -11.64 12.42
N LEU A 126 -15.60 -11.74 11.91
CA LEU A 126 -16.61 -10.67 12.00
C LEU A 126 -17.92 -11.23 12.55
N LYS A 127 -18.71 -10.36 13.19
CA LYS A 127 -20.04 -10.68 13.65
C LYS A 127 -20.99 -10.75 12.46
N ASP A 128 -21.66 -11.88 12.30
CA ASP A 128 -22.67 -12.06 11.26
C ASP A 128 -23.86 -11.12 11.56
N PRO A 129 -24.25 -10.24 10.63
CA PRO A 129 -25.25 -9.21 10.89
C PRO A 129 -26.65 -9.78 11.10
N GLN A 130 -26.93 -11.01 10.67
CA GLN A 130 -28.25 -11.66 10.81
C GLN A 130 -28.36 -12.43 12.11
N THR A 131 -27.29 -13.11 12.51
CA THR A 131 -27.33 -14.03 13.67
C THR A 131 -26.65 -13.47 14.91
N GLY A 132 -25.80 -12.45 14.75
CA GLY A 132 -24.97 -11.91 15.84
C GLY A 132 -23.79 -12.82 16.25
N VAL A 133 -23.62 -13.95 15.58
CA VAL A 133 -22.55 -14.93 15.87
C VAL A 133 -21.29 -14.58 15.09
N TYR A 134 -20.11 -14.67 15.71
CA TYR A 134 -18.83 -14.47 15.03
C TYR A 134 -18.53 -15.62 14.06
N LYS A 135 -18.17 -15.26 12.83
CA LYS A 135 -17.79 -16.18 11.76
C LYS A 135 -16.50 -15.73 11.11
N ASN A 136 -15.78 -16.66 10.48
CA ASN A 136 -14.59 -16.39 9.69
C ASN A 136 -14.99 -16.18 8.22
N TYR A 137 -14.79 -14.96 7.71
CA TYR A 137 -15.09 -14.61 6.33
C TYR A 137 -13.80 -14.49 5.54
N ALA A 138 -13.63 -15.29 4.49
CA ALA A 138 -12.53 -15.13 3.54
C ALA A 138 -12.84 -14.04 2.50
N TYR A 139 -11.84 -13.59 1.74
CA TYR A 139 -12.08 -12.70 0.59
C TYR A 139 -12.84 -13.46 -0.52
N PRO A 140 -13.88 -12.88 -1.13
CA PRO A 140 -14.40 -11.51 -0.95
C PRO A 140 -15.51 -11.36 0.11
N ASP A 141 -15.92 -12.43 0.78
CA ASP A 141 -17.16 -12.51 1.59
C ASP A 141 -17.16 -11.56 2.80
N PHE A 142 -15.99 -11.07 3.24
CA PHE A 142 -15.90 -10.06 4.31
C PHE A 142 -16.16 -8.62 3.82
N ILE A 143 -16.19 -8.40 2.50
CA ILE A 143 -16.47 -7.06 1.96
C ILE A 143 -17.90 -6.70 2.35
N ASP A 144 -18.06 -5.49 2.92
CA ASP A 144 -19.34 -4.94 3.38
C ASP A 144 -19.97 -5.65 4.60
N VAL A 145 -19.31 -6.65 5.20
CA VAL A 145 -19.73 -7.11 6.53
C VAL A 145 -19.40 -6.01 7.54
N PRO A 146 -20.39 -5.50 8.29
CA PRO A 146 -20.18 -4.41 9.24
C PRO A 146 -19.16 -4.79 10.32
N PHE A 147 -18.35 -3.80 10.72
CA PHE A 147 -17.44 -3.88 11.85
C PHE A 147 -17.67 -2.68 12.77
N ASN A 148 -17.97 -2.93 14.02
CA ASN A 148 -18.15 -1.89 15.04
C ASN A 148 -16.93 -1.88 15.98
N PRO A 149 -16.06 -0.87 15.90
CA PRO A 149 -14.83 -0.81 16.72
C PRO A 149 -15.08 -0.62 18.23
N GLU A 150 -16.32 -0.31 18.64
CA GLU A 150 -16.69 -0.14 20.05
C GLU A 150 -17.09 -1.46 20.72
N THR A 151 -17.64 -2.40 19.96
CA THR A 151 -18.31 -3.59 20.52
C THR A 151 -17.81 -4.90 19.96
N ASP A 152 -17.11 -4.88 18.82
CA ASP A 152 -16.70 -6.09 18.15
C ASP A 152 -15.30 -6.55 18.61
N GLU A 153 -15.04 -7.86 18.48
CA GLU A 153 -13.72 -8.43 18.68
C GLU A 153 -12.75 -7.92 17.59
N TYR A 154 -11.45 -7.94 17.89
CA TYR A 154 -10.43 -7.62 16.88
C TYR A 154 -10.52 -8.59 15.69
N PRO A 155 -10.64 -8.08 14.45
CA PRO A 155 -11.02 -8.91 13.30
C PRO A 155 -9.89 -9.80 12.76
N TYR A 156 -8.66 -9.64 13.23
CA TYR A 156 -7.48 -10.38 12.77
C TYR A 156 -6.84 -11.20 13.90
N PRO A 157 -7.45 -12.34 14.32
CA PRO A 157 -6.80 -13.24 15.25
C PRO A 157 -5.51 -13.81 14.61
N VAL A 158 -4.57 -14.31 15.43
CA VAL A 158 -3.25 -14.77 14.98
C VAL A 158 -3.34 -15.79 13.84
N GLU A 159 -4.33 -16.67 13.88
CA GLU A 159 -4.56 -17.72 12.88
C GLU A 159 -4.98 -17.15 11.51
N SER A 160 -5.50 -15.92 11.47
CA SER A 160 -5.91 -15.25 10.23
C SER A 160 -4.76 -14.58 9.48
N ILE A 161 -3.63 -14.36 10.16
CA ILE A 161 -2.46 -13.69 9.60
C ILE A 161 -1.92 -14.47 8.39
N ALA A 162 -1.59 -13.74 7.33
CA ALA A 162 -0.90 -14.22 6.15
C ALA A 162 0.15 -13.17 5.74
N MET A 163 0.00 -12.48 4.60
CA MET A 163 0.95 -11.46 4.14
C MET A 163 0.87 -10.13 4.94
N THR A 164 -0.23 -9.92 5.68
CA THR A 164 -0.39 -8.76 6.58
C THR A 164 -0.91 -9.25 7.93
N TYR A 165 -0.58 -8.51 9.02
CA TYR A 165 -1.04 -8.85 10.36
C TYR A 165 -2.29 -8.05 10.80
N ASP A 166 -2.58 -6.93 10.15
CA ASP A 166 -3.70 -6.03 10.47
C ASP A 166 -4.50 -5.59 9.23
N GLY A 167 -4.29 -6.26 8.10
CA GLY A 167 -4.91 -5.95 6.82
C GLY A 167 -4.14 -4.95 5.95
N LEU A 168 -3.13 -4.25 6.50
CA LEU A 168 -2.34 -3.23 5.82
C LEU A 168 -0.83 -3.50 5.93
N HIS A 169 -0.33 -3.59 7.16
CA HIS A 169 1.11 -3.70 7.39
C HIS A 169 1.59 -5.13 7.13
N PRO A 170 2.72 -5.31 6.43
CA PRO A 170 3.25 -6.62 6.14
C PRO A 170 3.57 -7.42 7.41
N SER A 171 3.21 -8.69 7.43
CA SER A 171 3.75 -9.68 8.36
C SER A 171 5.20 -10.03 7.99
N ASP A 172 5.84 -10.92 8.75
CA ASP A 172 7.17 -11.44 8.41
C ASP A 172 7.16 -12.08 7.01
N GLU A 173 6.16 -12.90 6.69
CA GLU A 173 5.99 -13.46 5.33
C GLU A 173 5.80 -12.38 4.26
N GLY A 174 5.06 -11.32 4.56
CA GLY A 174 4.91 -10.17 3.67
C GLY A 174 6.21 -9.45 3.42
N TYR A 175 7.02 -9.23 4.48
CA TYR A 175 8.34 -8.63 4.36
C TYR A 175 9.34 -9.53 3.62
N GLU A 176 9.25 -10.85 3.74
CA GLU A 176 10.06 -11.77 2.93
C GLU A 176 9.82 -11.54 1.43
N VAL A 177 8.56 -11.43 0.99
CA VAL A 177 8.22 -11.15 -0.41
C VAL A 177 8.82 -9.83 -0.89
N ILE A 178 8.74 -8.77 -0.07
CA ILE A 178 9.30 -7.46 -0.38
C ILE A 178 10.84 -7.56 -0.48
N THR A 179 11.46 -8.23 0.50
CA THR A 179 12.91 -8.39 0.60
C THR A 179 13.47 -9.18 -0.58
N GLU A 180 12.85 -10.30 -0.98
CA GLU A 180 13.23 -11.08 -2.16
C GLU A 180 13.35 -10.20 -3.42
N LYS A 181 12.36 -9.32 -3.63
CA LYS A 181 12.33 -8.41 -4.77
C LYS A 181 13.39 -7.32 -4.67
N LEU A 182 13.58 -6.74 -3.50
CA LEU A 182 14.57 -5.69 -3.27
C LEU A 182 15.99 -6.24 -3.45
N VAL A 183 16.32 -7.38 -2.85
CA VAL A 183 17.62 -8.04 -2.96
C VAL A 183 17.93 -8.40 -4.41
N LYS A 184 16.93 -8.88 -5.18
CA LYS A 184 17.09 -9.17 -6.62
C LYS A 184 17.51 -7.94 -7.44
N ILE A 185 17.05 -6.74 -7.05
CA ILE A 185 17.46 -5.49 -7.70
C ILE A 185 18.85 -5.09 -7.21
N LEU A 186 19.09 -5.07 -5.90
CA LEU A 186 20.36 -4.65 -5.30
C LEU A 186 21.55 -5.45 -5.82
N LYS A 187 21.39 -6.76 -6.05
CA LYS A 187 22.43 -7.61 -6.64
C LYS A 187 22.81 -7.25 -8.09
N LYS A 188 22.05 -6.35 -8.74
CA LYS A 188 22.25 -5.95 -10.15
C LYS A 188 22.64 -4.48 -10.31
N LEU A 189 22.83 -3.76 -9.20
CA LEU A 189 23.32 -2.38 -9.17
C LEU A 189 24.83 -2.32 -9.17
#